data_3407f2d84509140c85e65edec030d458
#
_entry.id   3407f2d84509140c85e65edec030d458
#
_cell.length_a   1.000
_cell.length_b   1.000
_cell.length_c   1.000
_cell.angle_alpha   90.00
_cell.angle_beta   90.00
_cell.angle_gamma   90.00
#
_symmetry.space_group_name_H-M   'P 1'
#
loop_
_entity.id
_entity.type
_entity.pdbx_description
1 polymer ?
#
loop_
_entity_poly.entity_id
_entity_poly.type
_entity_poly.pdbx_seq_one_letter_code
_entity_poly.pdbx_strand_id
1 'polypeptide(L)'
;MFHEVYNKLGEIKENTQAVAVDAGYKTPGIMREIIEDGKIPCVPYKRPMTKDGFFYKKEFVYDEYYDCYICPNNQVLKYTTTNREGYKEYKSDPKVCKDCPYRNKCTMSQNMTKVVTRHIWAEYMEQAEEYRYVPKYKEIYKERKETIERVFAEGNERHGLRYATMRGLAKLKMQATLIFACMNLKKIALWKKKGRDSLLKSYILFLNLYNFAVTKIKRVFLIFRGKPVLSTVWAQANRLEPFCGIFTLKNESCLRSSRKL
;
A
#
# COMPACT_ATOMS: atom_id res chain seq x y z
N MET A 1 -0.14 1.01 11.03
CA MET A 1 -0.70 1.48 9.74
C MET A 1 -0.95 0.33 8.75
N PHE A 2 0.08 -0.49 8.33
CA PHE A 2 -0.16 -1.64 7.44
C PHE A 2 -1.16 -2.63 8.06
N HIS A 3 -0.90 -3.12 9.25
CA HIS A 3 -1.73 -4.04 10.03
C HIS A 3 -3.21 -3.60 10.11
N GLU A 4 -3.46 -2.32 10.43
CA GLU A 4 -4.83 -1.78 10.50
C GLU A 4 -5.57 -1.82 9.16
N VAL A 5 -4.86 -1.50 8.07
CA VAL A 5 -5.44 -1.51 6.71
C VAL A 5 -5.65 -2.95 6.24
N TYR A 6 -4.67 -3.81 6.50
CA TYR A 6 -4.69 -5.21 6.09
C TYR A 6 -5.82 -5.99 6.78
N ASN A 7 -6.06 -5.73 8.07
CA ASN A 7 -7.16 -6.37 8.79
C ASN A 7 -8.55 -5.83 8.39
N LYS A 8 -8.63 -4.60 7.90
CA LYS A 8 -9.90 -4.05 7.38
C LYS A 8 -10.35 -4.65 6.04
N LEU A 9 -9.52 -5.42 5.37
CA LEU A 9 -9.87 -6.05 4.09
C LEU A 9 -10.93 -7.16 4.24
N GLY A 10 -11.12 -7.73 5.46
CA GLY A 10 -12.17 -8.71 5.76
C GLY A 10 -12.23 -9.85 4.72
N GLU A 11 -13.40 -10.07 4.12
CA GLU A 11 -13.64 -11.12 3.12
C GLU A 11 -12.69 -11.05 1.91
N ILE A 12 -12.22 -9.85 1.52
CA ILE A 12 -11.24 -9.70 0.43
C ILE A 12 -9.92 -10.37 0.81
N LYS A 13 -9.50 -10.22 2.08
CA LYS A 13 -8.30 -10.86 2.61
C LYS A 13 -8.41 -12.38 2.55
N GLU A 14 -9.54 -12.95 2.94
CA GLU A 14 -9.78 -14.40 2.95
C GLU A 14 -9.68 -15.01 1.56
N ASN A 15 -10.25 -14.34 0.56
CA ASN A 15 -10.26 -14.80 -0.84
C ASN A 15 -8.97 -14.50 -1.61
N THR A 16 -7.99 -13.82 -0.99
CA THR A 16 -6.74 -13.42 -1.63
C THR A 16 -5.66 -14.48 -1.42
N GLN A 17 -4.97 -14.90 -2.48
CA GLN A 17 -3.83 -15.83 -2.43
C GLN A 17 -2.49 -15.11 -2.34
N ALA A 18 -2.35 -13.94 -2.96
CA ALA A 18 -1.10 -13.21 -3.05
C ALA A 18 -1.32 -11.72 -2.78
N VAL A 19 -0.39 -11.09 -2.07
CA VAL A 19 -0.43 -9.68 -1.69
C VAL A 19 0.75 -8.94 -2.30
N ALA A 20 0.48 -8.07 -3.26
CA ALA A 20 1.52 -7.23 -3.85
C ALA A 20 1.72 -5.96 -3.02
N VAL A 21 2.94 -5.76 -2.53
CA VAL A 21 3.30 -4.61 -1.70
C VAL A 21 4.37 -3.75 -2.36
N ASP A 22 4.40 -2.47 -2.01
CA ASP A 22 5.43 -1.55 -2.47
C ASP A 22 6.75 -1.71 -1.70
N ALA A 23 7.84 -1.17 -2.26
CA ALA A 23 9.18 -1.22 -1.66
C ALA A 23 9.23 -0.68 -0.22
N GLY A 24 8.38 0.32 0.11
CA GLY A 24 8.25 0.87 1.46
C GLY A 24 7.67 -0.09 2.48
N TYR A 25 6.86 -1.05 2.05
CA TYR A 25 6.25 -2.07 2.91
C TYR A 25 7.07 -3.37 3.00
N LYS A 26 8.21 -3.45 2.32
CA LYS A 26 9.10 -4.60 2.39
C LYS A 26 9.90 -4.56 3.70
N THR A 27 9.26 -4.91 4.79
CA THR A 27 9.84 -4.99 6.13
C THR A 27 9.62 -6.39 6.73
N PRO A 28 10.52 -6.85 7.62
CA PRO A 28 10.40 -8.21 8.20
C PRO A 28 9.06 -8.47 8.89
N GLY A 29 8.54 -7.50 9.64
CA GLY A 29 7.26 -7.63 10.32
C GLY A 29 6.06 -7.78 9.38
N ILE A 30 6.04 -7.03 8.28
CA ILE A 30 4.97 -7.12 7.27
C ILE A 30 5.06 -8.43 6.49
N MET A 31 6.28 -8.88 6.13
CA MET A 31 6.46 -10.15 5.44
C MET A 31 6.01 -11.32 6.33
N ARG A 32 6.37 -11.29 7.62
CA ARG A 32 5.90 -12.25 8.60
C ARG A 32 4.37 -12.31 8.65
N GLU A 33 3.70 -11.16 8.82
CA GLU A 33 2.24 -11.07 8.91
C GLU A 33 1.54 -11.67 7.69
N ILE A 34 2.02 -11.38 6.48
CA ILE A 34 1.45 -11.90 5.23
C ILE A 34 1.66 -13.41 5.11
N ILE A 35 2.84 -13.91 5.45
CA ILE A 35 3.19 -15.32 5.32
C ILE A 35 2.49 -16.17 6.39
N GLU A 36 2.40 -15.69 7.64
CA GLU A 36 1.67 -16.36 8.72
C GLU A 36 0.16 -16.46 8.44
N ASP A 37 -0.40 -15.51 7.68
CA ASP A 37 -1.76 -15.59 7.14
C ASP A 37 -1.91 -16.59 5.96
N GLY A 38 -0.86 -17.32 5.59
CA GLY A 38 -0.87 -18.25 4.46
C GLY A 38 -0.92 -17.59 3.10
N LYS A 39 -0.58 -16.30 2.99
CA LYS A 39 -0.56 -15.53 1.75
C LYS A 39 0.86 -15.39 1.22
N ILE A 40 0.97 -15.16 -0.08
CA ILE A 40 2.26 -15.02 -0.75
C ILE A 40 2.57 -13.54 -0.96
N PRO A 41 3.65 -13.00 -0.35
CA PRO A 41 4.06 -11.62 -0.56
C PRO A 41 4.74 -11.46 -1.92
N CYS A 42 4.18 -10.62 -2.80
CA CYS A 42 4.80 -10.22 -4.05
C CYS A 42 5.54 -8.89 -3.85
N VAL A 43 6.87 -8.93 -3.76
CA VAL A 43 7.72 -7.79 -3.41
C VAL A 43 8.58 -7.34 -4.59
N PRO A 44 8.91 -6.01 -4.68
CA PRO A 44 9.86 -5.52 -5.66
C PRO A 44 11.30 -5.87 -5.31
N TYR A 45 12.15 -5.86 -6.32
CA TYR A 45 13.58 -5.85 -6.10
C TYR A 45 14.00 -4.53 -5.42
N LYS A 46 14.77 -4.63 -4.35
CA LYS A 46 15.41 -3.49 -3.71
C LYS A 46 16.92 -3.65 -3.85
N ARG A 47 17.55 -2.71 -4.55
CA ARG A 47 19.01 -2.71 -4.71
C ARG A 47 19.66 -2.58 -3.33
N PRO A 48 20.63 -3.44 -2.99
CA PRO A 48 21.40 -3.28 -1.76
C PRO A 48 22.15 -1.94 -1.74
N MET A 49 22.09 -1.24 -0.62
CA MET A 49 22.77 0.04 -0.42
C MET A 49 24.21 -0.19 0.10
N THR A 50 25.01 -0.89 -0.68
CA THR A 50 26.42 -1.11 -0.37
C THR A 50 27.26 -0.15 -1.22
N LYS A 51 28.31 0.44 -0.63
CA LYS A 51 29.26 1.29 -1.36
C LYS A 51 29.96 0.47 -2.45
N ASP A 52 30.23 1.09 -3.58
CA ASP A 52 30.94 0.44 -4.68
C ASP A 52 32.32 -0.03 -4.21
N GLY A 53 32.69 -1.24 -4.60
CA GLY A 53 33.94 -1.87 -4.19
C GLY A 53 33.91 -2.59 -2.84
N PHE A 54 32.78 -2.53 -2.10
CA PHE A 54 32.62 -3.25 -0.84
C PHE A 54 31.78 -4.53 -1.00
N PHE A 55 32.12 -5.52 -0.19
CA PHE A 55 31.37 -6.78 -0.13
C PHE A 55 29.90 -6.56 0.21
N TYR A 56 29.02 -7.17 -0.57
CA TYR A 56 27.60 -7.19 -0.31
C TYR A 56 27.28 -8.15 0.85
N LYS A 57 26.17 -7.91 1.52
CA LYS A 57 25.71 -8.78 2.61
C LYS A 57 25.59 -10.25 2.18
N LYS A 58 25.20 -10.53 0.93
CA LYS A 58 25.06 -11.88 0.37
C LYS A 58 26.36 -12.67 0.29
N GLU A 59 27.52 -12.00 0.37
CA GLU A 59 28.86 -12.63 0.36
C GLU A 59 29.26 -13.14 1.75
N PHE A 60 28.50 -12.77 2.77
CA PHE A 60 28.61 -13.30 4.12
C PHE A 60 27.58 -14.42 4.26
N VAL A 61 28.05 -15.64 4.44
CA VAL A 61 27.20 -16.82 4.57
C VAL A 61 26.70 -16.92 6.00
N TYR A 62 25.40 -17.07 6.19
CA TYR A 62 24.82 -17.30 7.50
C TYR A 62 24.79 -18.80 7.80
N ASP A 63 25.33 -19.19 8.93
CA ASP A 63 25.25 -20.52 9.46
C ASP A 63 24.17 -20.54 10.54
N GLU A 64 23.09 -21.23 10.27
CA GLU A 64 21.91 -21.31 11.15
C GLU A 64 22.19 -22.17 12.39
N TYR A 65 22.99 -23.23 12.23
CA TYR A 65 23.29 -24.15 13.31
C TYR A 65 24.15 -23.50 14.41
N TYR A 66 25.16 -22.72 14.02
CA TYR A 66 26.02 -22.00 14.96
C TYR A 66 25.59 -20.56 15.25
N ASP A 67 24.49 -20.10 14.67
CA ASP A 67 24.01 -18.69 14.75
C ASP A 67 25.17 -17.69 14.54
N CYS A 68 25.87 -17.83 13.43
CA CYS A 68 27.02 -16.99 13.10
C CYS A 68 27.07 -16.65 11.59
N TYR A 69 27.87 -15.66 11.23
CA TYR A 69 28.19 -15.37 9.85
C TYR A 69 29.61 -15.76 9.51
N ILE A 70 29.81 -16.29 8.33
CA ILE A 70 31.13 -16.60 7.77
C ILE A 70 31.46 -15.53 6.73
N CYS A 71 32.62 -14.85 6.88
CA CYS A 71 33.06 -13.83 5.93
C CYS A 71 33.75 -14.46 4.70
N PRO A 72 33.94 -13.69 3.59
CA PRO A 72 34.64 -14.18 2.39
C PRO A 72 36.07 -14.70 2.64
N ASN A 73 36.68 -14.39 3.78
CA ASN A 73 37.97 -14.92 4.23
C ASN A 73 37.79 -16.10 5.20
N ASN A 74 36.68 -16.81 5.19
CA ASN A 74 36.40 -17.97 6.04
C ASN A 74 36.52 -17.73 7.55
N GLN A 75 36.35 -16.48 8.01
CA GLN A 75 36.40 -16.14 9.44
C GLN A 75 34.97 -15.96 9.98
N VAL A 76 34.78 -16.37 11.23
CA VAL A 76 33.49 -16.35 11.91
C VAL A 76 33.20 -14.98 12.51
N LEU A 77 32.05 -14.42 12.20
CA LEU A 77 31.46 -13.29 12.90
C LEU A 77 30.49 -13.81 13.95
N LYS A 78 30.80 -13.61 15.22
CA LYS A 78 29.98 -14.09 16.33
C LYS A 78 28.84 -13.14 16.64
N TYR A 79 27.74 -13.70 17.09
CA TYR A 79 26.62 -12.93 17.65
C TYR A 79 27.12 -12.08 18.84
N THR A 80 26.72 -10.84 18.93
CA THR A 80 27.10 -9.93 20.00
C THR A 80 25.90 -9.42 20.78
N THR A 81 24.92 -8.85 20.08
CA THR A 81 23.75 -8.24 20.72
C THR A 81 22.58 -8.16 19.74
N THR A 82 21.39 -7.96 20.28
CA THR A 82 20.20 -7.64 19.50
C THR A 82 19.74 -6.23 19.86
N ASN A 83 19.55 -5.39 18.86
CA ASN A 83 19.08 -4.03 19.08
C ASN A 83 17.56 -4.01 19.37
N ARG A 84 17.03 -2.84 19.78
CA ARG A 84 15.60 -2.66 20.11
C ARG A 84 14.65 -2.86 18.92
N GLU A 85 15.18 -2.79 17.70
CA GLU A 85 14.42 -2.99 16.47
C GLU A 85 14.41 -4.46 16.03
N GLY A 86 14.97 -5.38 16.81
CA GLY A 86 15.02 -6.81 16.53
C GLY A 86 16.14 -7.23 15.56
N TYR A 87 17.16 -6.41 15.35
CA TYR A 87 18.32 -6.79 14.57
C TYR A 87 19.41 -7.38 15.47
N LYS A 88 19.76 -8.64 15.24
CA LYS A 88 20.95 -9.29 15.76
C LYS A 88 22.19 -8.73 15.08
N GLU A 89 23.22 -8.38 15.84
CA GLU A 89 24.50 -7.91 15.35
C GLU A 89 25.56 -8.99 15.48
N TYR A 90 26.24 -9.26 14.38
CA TYR A 90 27.36 -10.21 14.32
C TYR A 90 28.63 -9.44 14.05
N LYS A 91 29.65 -9.61 14.90
CA LYS A 91 30.91 -8.84 14.83
C LYS A 91 32.09 -9.77 14.57
N SER A 92 33.00 -9.28 13.73
CA SER A 92 34.29 -9.95 13.49
C SER A 92 35.29 -9.63 14.60
N ASP A 93 36.29 -10.51 14.78
CA ASP A 93 37.41 -10.24 15.68
C ASP A 93 38.34 -9.21 15.08
N PRO A 94 38.62 -8.07 15.77
CA PRO A 94 39.54 -7.04 15.29
C PRO A 94 40.94 -7.57 15.01
N LYS A 95 41.42 -8.53 15.79
CA LYS A 95 42.75 -9.13 15.63
C LYS A 95 42.90 -9.84 14.29
N VAL A 96 41.87 -10.60 13.90
CA VAL A 96 41.85 -11.32 12.62
C VAL A 96 41.69 -10.37 11.44
N CYS A 97 40.87 -9.33 11.61
CA CYS A 97 40.60 -8.34 10.55
C CYS A 97 41.75 -7.38 10.31
N LYS A 98 42.66 -7.21 11.27
CA LYS A 98 43.87 -6.34 11.14
C LYS A 98 44.72 -6.76 9.97
N ASP A 99 45.01 -8.05 9.84
CA ASP A 99 45.93 -8.61 8.85
C ASP A 99 45.18 -9.24 7.65
N CYS A 100 43.87 -8.98 7.53
CA CYS A 100 43.01 -9.53 6.48
C CYS A 100 43.30 -8.88 5.11
N PRO A 101 43.60 -9.64 4.04
CA PRO A 101 43.87 -9.11 2.71
C PRO A 101 42.68 -8.39 2.08
N TYR A 102 41.43 -8.75 2.50
CA TYR A 102 40.20 -8.16 2.00
C TYR A 102 39.68 -6.99 2.84
N ARG A 103 40.45 -6.50 3.81
CA ARG A 103 40.04 -5.43 4.73
C ARG A 103 39.49 -4.20 4.00
N ASN A 104 40.18 -3.73 2.97
CA ASN A 104 39.81 -2.52 2.22
C ASN A 104 38.45 -2.64 1.49
N LYS A 105 38.07 -3.87 1.14
CA LYS A 105 36.77 -4.18 0.51
C LYS A 105 35.68 -4.59 1.53
N CYS A 106 36.06 -4.79 2.79
CA CYS A 106 35.18 -5.31 3.82
C CYS A 106 34.68 -4.24 4.79
N THR A 107 35.62 -3.46 5.38
CA THR A 107 35.24 -2.47 6.40
C THR A 107 36.14 -1.23 6.39
N MET A 108 35.54 -0.07 6.65
CA MET A 108 36.25 1.20 6.88
C MET A 108 36.34 1.54 8.37
N SER A 109 35.94 0.63 9.26
CA SER A 109 35.94 0.89 10.70
C SER A 109 37.35 1.12 11.22
N GLN A 110 37.53 2.16 12.02
CA GLN A 110 38.78 2.42 12.73
C GLN A 110 39.14 1.27 13.69
N ASN A 111 38.14 0.66 14.29
CA ASN A 111 38.30 -0.48 15.20
C ASN A 111 38.54 -1.82 14.47
N MET A 112 38.72 -1.80 13.15
CA MET A 112 39.00 -2.99 12.34
C MET A 112 37.91 -4.08 12.48
N THR A 113 36.69 -3.71 12.78
CA THR A 113 35.55 -4.65 12.94
C THR A 113 34.59 -4.55 11.77
N LYS A 114 34.11 -5.68 11.29
CA LYS A 114 32.93 -5.78 10.41
C LYS A 114 31.73 -6.15 11.25
N VAL A 115 30.63 -5.42 11.05
CA VAL A 115 29.33 -5.73 11.64
C VAL A 115 28.37 -6.13 10.53
N VAL A 116 27.75 -7.28 10.69
CA VAL A 116 26.65 -7.75 9.82
C VAL A 116 25.41 -7.87 10.69
N THR A 117 24.28 -7.32 10.23
CA THR A 117 23.03 -7.36 10.97
C THR A 117 22.04 -8.33 10.33
N ARG A 118 21.32 -9.12 11.13
CA ARG A 118 20.23 -10.01 10.71
C ARG A 118 19.02 -9.77 11.60
N HIS A 119 17.88 -9.49 11.00
CA HIS A 119 16.64 -9.36 11.77
C HIS A 119 16.20 -10.73 12.29
N ILE A 120 15.55 -10.79 13.47
CA ILE A 120 15.01 -12.02 14.04
C ILE A 120 14.02 -12.73 13.09
N TRP A 121 13.32 -11.97 12.25
CA TRP A 121 12.40 -12.43 11.21
C TRP A 121 13.02 -12.36 9.81
N ALA A 122 14.32 -12.55 9.69
CA ALA A 122 15.00 -12.49 8.39
C ALA A 122 14.56 -13.62 7.46
N GLU A 123 14.20 -14.75 7.99
CA GLU A 123 13.69 -15.92 7.28
C GLU A 123 12.47 -15.57 6.40
N TYR A 124 11.50 -14.85 6.95
CA TYR A 124 10.33 -14.38 6.18
C TYR A 124 10.71 -13.41 5.03
N MET A 125 11.77 -12.63 5.21
CA MET A 125 12.30 -11.77 4.16
C MET A 125 12.97 -12.57 3.05
N GLU A 126 13.71 -13.61 3.41
CA GLU A 126 14.38 -14.52 2.48
C GLU A 126 13.33 -15.30 1.68
N GLN A 127 12.32 -15.85 2.34
CA GLN A 127 11.18 -16.52 1.70
C GLN A 127 10.42 -15.58 0.74
N ALA A 128 10.19 -14.32 1.12
CA ALA A 128 9.56 -13.34 0.26
C ALA A 128 10.42 -13.00 -0.98
N GLU A 129 11.76 -13.02 -0.85
CA GLU A 129 12.67 -12.87 -2.00
C GLU A 129 12.64 -14.08 -2.93
N GLU A 130 12.52 -15.30 -2.41
CA GLU A 130 12.40 -16.52 -3.21
C GLU A 130 11.16 -16.51 -4.08
N TYR A 131 10.00 -16.10 -3.54
CA TYR A 131 8.77 -15.95 -4.31
C TYR A 131 8.93 -15.01 -5.51
N ARG A 132 9.82 -14.04 -5.44
CA ARG A 132 10.09 -13.10 -6.54
C ARG A 132 10.69 -13.77 -7.78
N TYR A 133 11.36 -14.90 -7.62
CA TYR A 133 11.93 -15.66 -8.74
C TYR A 133 10.90 -16.57 -9.42
N VAL A 134 9.78 -16.84 -8.77
CA VAL A 134 8.69 -17.65 -9.35
C VAL A 134 7.97 -16.84 -10.43
N PRO A 135 7.88 -17.32 -11.69
CA PRO A 135 7.30 -16.57 -12.81
C PRO A 135 5.88 -16.06 -12.54
N LYS A 136 5.01 -16.90 -11.96
CA LYS A 136 3.63 -16.55 -11.58
C LYS A 136 3.55 -15.29 -10.73
N TYR A 137 4.37 -15.17 -9.68
CA TYR A 137 4.33 -14.04 -8.75
C TYR A 137 4.99 -12.79 -9.32
N LYS A 138 5.95 -12.97 -10.22
CA LYS A 138 6.54 -11.89 -11.00
C LYS A 138 5.51 -11.23 -11.93
N GLU A 139 4.61 -11.99 -12.52
CA GLU A 139 3.51 -11.49 -13.33
C GLU A 139 2.50 -10.73 -12.50
N ILE A 140 2.05 -11.29 -11.37
CA ILE A 140 1.15 -10.61 -10.42
C ILE A 140 1.73 -9.25 -10.00
N TYR A 141 3.04 -9.18 -9.74
CA TYR A 141 3.67 -7.92 -9.39
C TYR A 141 3.67 -6.91 -10.55
N LYS A 142 3.80 -7.36 -11.80
CA LYS A 142 3.70 -6.50 -12.99
C LYS A 142 2.31 -5.90 -13.16
N GLU A 143 1.25 -6.69 -12.91
CA GLU A 143 -0.13 -6.23 -12.99
C GLU A 143 -0.44 -5.07 -12.04
N ARG A 144 0.33 -4.92 -10.96
CA ARG A 144 0.25 -3.78 -10.06
C ARG A 144 0.40 -2.44 -10.79
N LYS A 145 1.28 -2.33 -11.78
CA LYS A 145 1.48 -1.10 -12.57
C LYS A 145 0.23 -0.73 -13.35
N GLU A 146 -0.42 -1.72 -13.94
CA GLU A 146 -1.62 -1.52 -14.74
C GLU A 146 -2.85 -1.21 -13.90
N THR A 147 -2.88 -1.68 -12.65
CA THR A 147 -4.04 -1.52 -11.76
C THR A 147 -3.89 -0.32 -10.84
N ILE A 148 -2.98 -0.37 -9.88
CA ILE A 148 -2.87 0.61 -8.79
C ILE A 148 -2.28 1.93 -9.28
N GLU A 149 -1.16 1.88 -10.03
CA GLU A 149 -0.52 3.10 -10.52
C GLU A 149 -1.44 3.85 -11.49
N ARG A 150 -2.17 3.12 -12.33
CA ARG A 150 -3.17 3.70 -13.24
C ARG A 150 -4.33 4.36 -12.48
N VAL A 151 -4.80 3.75 -11.38
CA VAL A 151 -5.84 4.32 -10.53
C VAL A 151 -5.37 5.61 -9.88
N PHE A 152 -4.14 5.65 -9.35
CA PHE A 152 -3.57 6.87 -8.78
C PHE A 152 -3.31 7.95 -9.85
N ALA A 153 -2.84 7.58 -11.03
CA ALA A 153 -2.67 8.52 -12.13
C ALA A 153 -4.01 9.15 -12.53
N GLU A 154 -5.08 8.35 -12.69
CA GLU A 154 -6.42 8.86 -12.99
C GLU A 154 -6.94 9.78 -11.86
N GLY A 155 -6.74 9.40 -10.60
CA GLY A 155 -7.08 10.22 -9.45
C GLY A 155 -6.35 11.56 -9.43
N ASN A 156 -5.07 11.56 -9.73
CA ASN A 156 -4.24 12.77 -9.76
C ASN A 156 -4.60 13.72 -10.91
N GLU A 157 -4.77 13.18 -12.10
CA GLU A 157 -4.93 14.00 -13.31
C GLU A 157 -6.37 14.43 -13.56
N ARG A 158 -7.35 13.57 -13.24
CA ARG A 158 -8.75 13.80 -13.58
C ARG A 158 -9.64 14.15 -12.39
N HIS A 159 -9.21 13.81 -11.18
CA HIS A 159 -10.03 13.96 -9.97
C HIS A 159 -9.41 14.85 -8.89
N GLY A 160 -8.27 15.51 -9.19
CA GLY A 160 -7.65 16.48 -8.28
C GLY A 160 -7.02 15.89 -7.03
N LEU A 161 -6.64 14.60 -7.03
CA LEU A 161 -5.98 13.95 -5.89
C LEU A 161 -4.54 14.48 -5.66
N ARG A 162 -3.93 15.10 -6.69
CA ARG A 162 -2.56 15.62 -6.63
C ARG A 162 -2.36 16.68 -5.55
N TYR A 163 -3.40 17.49 -5.28
CA TYR A 163 -3.31 18.59 -4.34
C TYR A 163 -4.33 18.46 -3.22
N ALA A 164 -3.87 18.66 -1.98
CA ALA A 164 -4.75 18.77 -0.83
C ALA A 164 -5.44 20.15 -0.87
N THR A 165 -6.74 20.16 -1.03
CA THR A 165 -7.54 21.42 -1.04
C THR A 165 -7.90 21.88 0.37
N MET A 166 -7.76 20.99 1.35
CA MET A 166 -8.14 21.24 2.75
C MET A 166 -6.98 20.89 3.68
N ARG A 167 -6.81 21.67 4.77
CA ARG A 167 -5.81 21.38 5.81
C ARG A 167 -6.35 20.39 6.83
N GLY A 168 -5.49 19.49 7.28
CA GLY A 168 -5.76 18.49 8.32
C GLY A 168 -6.07 17.10 7.80
N LEU A 169 -5.59 16.09 8.53
CA LEU A 169 -5.64 14.68 8.14
C LEU A 169 -7.07 14.16 7.92
N ALA A 170 -8.01 14.56 8.78
CA ALA A 170 -9.40 14.12 8.67
C ALA A 170 -10.07 14.61 7.37
N LYS A 171 -9.86 15.89 7.03
CA LYS A 171 -10.40 16.49 5.80
C LYS A 171 -9.73 15.91 4.55
N LEU A 172 -8.42 15.65 4.58
CA LEU A 172 -7.70 15.00 3.51
C LEU A 172 -8.19 13.56 3.27
N LYS A 173 -8.42 12.80 4.36
CA LYS A 173 -9.04 11.46 4.26
C LYS A 173 -10.40 11.52 3.60
N MET A 174 -11.24 12.47 3.99
CA MET A 174 -12.56 12.67 3.39
C MET A 174 -12.46 12.99 1.90
N GLN A 175 -11.57 13.92 1.49
CA GLN A 175 -11.32 14.26 0.09
C GLN A 175 -10.92 13.03 -0.72
N ALA A 176 -9.94 12.26 -0.24
CA ALA A 176 -9.49 11.04 -0.91
C ALA A 176 -10.62 9.99 -1.02
N THR A 177 -11.39 9.80 0.04
CA THR A 177 -12.52 8.85 0.04
C THR A 177 -13.57 9.23 -1.00
N LEU A 178 -13.94 10.51 -1.10
CA LEU A 178 -14.89 11.00 -2.10
C LEU A 178 -14.39 10.82 -3.53
N ILE A 179 -13.10 11.11 -3.77
CA ILE A 179 -12.48 10.92 -5.08
C ILE A 179 -12.55 9.45 -5.51
N PHE A 180 -12.13 8.52 -4.64
CA PHE A 180 -12.18 7.10 -4.96
C PHE A 180 -13.61 6.56 -5.09
N ALA A 181 -14.56 7.08 -4.31
CA ALA A 181 -15.97 6.76 -4.47
C ALA A 181 -16.50 7.18 -5.85
N CYS A 182 -16.19 8.39 -6.29
CA CYS A 182 -16.55 8.87 -7.64
C CYS A 182 -15.92 8.03 -8.75
N MET A 183 -14.65 7.64 -8.60
CA MET A 183 -13.96 6.77 -9.55
C MET A 183 -14.62 5.38 -9.62
N ASN A 184 -15.03 4.83 -8.48
CA ASN A 184 -15.72 3.53 -8.43
C ASN A 184 -17.10 3.61 -9.08
N LEU A 185 -17.89 4.66 -8.82
CA LEU A 185 -19.17 4.90 -9.48
C LEU A 185 -19.03 5.01 -11.00
N LYS A 186 -18.00 5.71 -11.48
CA LYS A 186 -17.67 5.77 -12.91
C LYS A 186 -17.37 4.39 -13.50
N LYS A 187 -16.59 3.54 -12.80
CA LYS A 187 -16.31 2.17 -13.22
C LYS A 187 -17.58 1.32 -13.31
N ILE A 188 -18.46 1.41 -12.31
CA ILE A 188 -19.76 0.72 -12.30
C ILE A 188 -20.61 1.15 -13.51
N ALA A 189 -20.68 2.44 -13.80
CA ALA A 189 -21.39 2.96 -14.96
C ALA A 189 -20.84 2.44 -16.29
N LEU A 190 -19.52 2.34 -16.43
CA LEU A 190 -18.85 1.79 -17.61
C LEU A 190 -19.05 0.28 -17.76
N TRP A 191 -19.06 -0.48 -16.66
CA TRP A 191 -19.36 -1.91 -16.68
C TRP A 191 -20.78 -2.20 -17.15
N LYS A 192 -21.75 -1.34 -16.73
CA LYS A 192 -23.11 -1.40 -17.24
C LYS A 192 -23.16 -1.28 -18.75
N LYS A 193 -22.46 -0.26 -19.34
CA LYS A 193 -22.44 -0.04 -20.78
C LYS A 193 -21.93 -1.25 -21.58
N LYS A 194 -21.10 -2.10 -20.94
CA LYS A 194 -20.59 -3.35 -21.54
C LYS A 194 -21.52 -4.56 -21.39
N GLY A 195 -22.80 -4.38 -20.99
CA GLY A 195 -23.81 -5.43 -20.96
C GLY A 195 -23.81 -6.31 -19.70
N ARG A 196 -23.25 -5.83 -18.57
CA ARG A 196 -23.33 -6.54 -17.28
C ARG A 196 -24.50 -6.03 -16.45
N ASP A 197 -25.70 -6.51 -16.73
CA ASP A 197 -26.99 -6.00 -16.21
C ASP A 197 -27.22 -6.18 -14.69
N SER A 198 -26.51 -7.05 -14.01
CA SER A 198 -26.80 -7.36 -12.60
C SER A 198 -26.44 -6.23 -11.61
N LEU A 199 -25.40 -5.45 -11.91
CA LEU A 199 -24.94 -4.35 -11.02
C LEU A 199 -25.80 -3.09 -11.15
N LEU A 200 -26.55 -2.97 -12.23
CA LEU A 200 -27.42 -1.81 -12.45
C LEU A 200 -28.60 -1.78 -11.47
N LYS A 201 -29.21 -2.94 -11.23
CA LYS A 201 -30.36 -3.02 -10.30
C LYS A 201 -29.98 -2.50 -8.91
N SER A 202 -28.76 -2.83 -8.44
CA SER A 202 -28.24 -2.34 -7.15
C SER A 202 -27.97 -0.83 -7.15
N TYR A 203 -27.45 -0.28 -8.26
CA TYR A 203 -27.18 1.16 -8.36
C TYR A 203 -28.48 1.99 -8.45
N ILE A 204 -29.45 1.56 -9.25
CA ILE A 204 -30.76 2.20 -9.34
C ILE A 204 -31.48 2.10 -7.98
N LEU A 205 -31.38 0.95 -7.30
CA LEU A 205 -31.94 0.78 -5.95
C LEU A 205 -31.29 1.77 -4.97
N PHE A 206 -29.98 1.92 -5.01
CA PHE A 206 -29.25 2.87 -4.16
C PHE A 206 -29.66 4.32 -4.44
N LEU A 207 -29.77 4.73 -5.71
CA LEU A 207 -30.26 6.06 -6.07
C LEU A 207 -31.70 6.28 -5.64
N ASN A 208 -32.55 5.27 -5.77
CA ASN A 208 -33.92 5.35 -5.32
C ASN A 208 -34.03 5.44 -3.79
N LEU A 209 -33.19 4.69 -3.05
CA LEU A 209 -33.10 4.78 -1.60
C LEU A 209 -32.54 6.14 -1.15
N TYR A 210 -31.53 6.67 -1.84
CA TYR A 210 -30.99 7.99 -1.56
C TYR A 210 -32.04 9.08 -1.80
N ASN A 211 -32.72 9.08 -2.94
CA ASN A 211 -33.78 10.03 -3.25
C ASN A 211 -34.96 9.90 -2.28
N PHE A 212 -35.30 8.67 -1.88
CA PHE A 212 -36.35 8.43 -0.86
C PHE A 212 -35.92 8.99 0.50
N ALA A 213 -34.67 8.80 0.93
CA ALA A 213 -34.13 9.37 2.17
C ALA A 213 -34.14 10.89 2.13
N VAL A 214 -33.68 11.50 1.04
CA VAL A 214 -33.68 12.96 0.85
C VAL A 214 -35.08 13.53 0.86
N THR A 215 -36.04 12.87 0.19
CA THR A 215 -37.47 13.32 0.20
C THR A 215 -38.12 13.15 1.58
N LYS A 216 -37.80 12.09 2.31
CA LYS A 216 -38.25 11.92 3.70
C LYS A 216 -37.64 13.00 4.61
N ILE A 217 -36.36 13.29 4.49
CA ILE A 217 -35.71 14.37 5.25
C ILE A 217 -36.32 15.73 4.90
N LYS A 218 -36.59 16.01 3.62
CA LYS A 218 -37.29 17.24 3.21
C LYS A 218 -38.71 17.33 3.80
N ARG A 219 -39.46 16.23 3.85
CA ARG A 219 -40.79 16.20 4.49
C ARG A 219 -40.72 16.44 5.99
N VAL A 220 -39.81 15.78 6.69
CA VAL A 220 -39.59 16.00 8.14
C VAL A 220 -39.17 17.45 8.39
N PHE A 221 -38.37 18.02 7.50
CA PHE A 221 -37.93 19.40 7.59
C PHE A 221 -39.06 20.42 7.40
N LEU A 222 -39.99 20.14 6.50
CA LEU A 222 -41.20 20.98 6.30
C LEU A 222 -42.11 21.01 7.53
N ILE A 223 -42.16 19.91 8.30
CA ILE A 223 -42.95 19.82 9.55
C ILE A 223 -42.29 20.65 10.66
N PHE A 224 -40.98 20.83 10.67
CA PHE A 224 -40.24 21.55 11.70
C PHE A 224 -39.91 23.02 11.34
N ARG A 225 -40.51 23.62 10.33
CA ARG A 225 -40.22 24.96 9.78
C ARG A 225 -40.44 26.15 10.76
N GLY A 226 -40.59 25.88 12.04
CA GLY A 226 -40.82 26.92 13.08
C GLY A 226 -39.70 27.08 14.12
N LYS A 227 -38.58 26.36 14.05
CA LYS A 227 -37.52 26.44 15.07
C LYS A 227 -36.18 26.95 14.48
N PRO A 228 -35.59 28.02 15.09
CA PRO A 228 -34.41 28.73 14.51
C PRO A 228 -33.11 27.89 14.45
N VAL A 229 -33.03 26.79 15.20
CA VAL A 229 -31.83 25.92 15.22
C VAL A 229 -31.65 25.08 13.94
N LEU A 230 -32.68 24.93 13.14
CA LEU A 230 -32.66 24.10 11.94
C LEU A 230 -32.31 24.87 10.65
N SER A 231 -32.23 26.19 10.71
CA SER A 231 -31.87 27.02 9.53
C SER A 231 -30.42 26.83 9.09
N THR A 232 -29.51 26.55 10.04
CA THR A 232 -28.09 26.29 9.75
C THR A 232 -27.84 24.95 9.08
N VAL A 233 -28.60 23.93 9.46
CA VAL A 233 -28.53 22.59 8.85
C VAL A 233 -29.11 22.61 7.42
N TRP A 234 -30.17 23.42 7.20
CA TRP A 234 -30.76 23.58 5.87
C TRP A 234 -29.84 24.33 4.89
N ALA A 235 -29.11 25.34 5.34
CA ALA A 235 -28.13 26.05 4.55
C ALA A 235 -26.91 25.17 4.17
N GLN A 236 -26.58 24.15 4.98
CA GLN A 236 -25.56 23.17 4.66
C GLN A 236 -26.06 22.08 3.70
N ALA A 237 -27.31 21.65 3.82
CA ALA A 237 -27.90 20.66 2.91
C ALA A 237 -28.11 21.23 1.50
N ASN A 238 -28.53 22.50 1.37
CA ASN A 238 -28.68 23.17 0.08
C ASN A 238 -27.34 23.50 -0.61
N ARG A 239 -26.23 23.53 0.13
CA ARG A 239 -24.90 23.63 -0.48
C ARG A 239 -24.44 22.33 -1.16
N LEU A 240 -25.11 21.23 -0.95
CA LEU A 240 -24.83 19.94 -1.61
C LEU A 240 -25.62 19.76 -2.91
N GLU A 241 -26.68 20.54 -3.13
CA GLU A 241 -27.49 20.48 -4.38
C GLU A 241 -26.72 20.85 -5.65
N PRO A 242 -25.79 21.84 -5.67
CA PRO A 242 -24.99 22.13 -6.87
C PRO A 242 -24.07 20.97 -7.28
N PHE A 243 -23.69 20.11 -6.33
CA PHE A 243 -22.86 18.96 -6.62
C PHE A 243 -23.60 17.83 -7.33
N CYS A 244 -24.89 17.65 -7.03
CA CYS A 244 -25.72 16.66 -7.70
C CYS A 244 -26.13 17.11 -9.12
N GLY A 245 -26.36 18.41 -9.33
CA GLY A 245 -26.66 19.00 -10.64
C GLY A 245 -25.48 18.96 -11.61
N ILE A 246 -24.26 19.19 -11.13
CA ILE A 246 -23.05 19.11 -11.95
C ILE A 246 -22.75 17.66 -12.35
N PHE A 247 -23.11 16.68 -11.52
CA PHE A 247 -22.91 15.27 -11.82
C PHE A 247 -23.85 14.76 -12.94
N THR A 248 -25.08 15.24 -13.00
CA THR A 248 -26.04 14.89 -14.07
C THR A 248 -25.72 15.56 -15.38
N LEU A 249 -25.30 16.82 -15.39
CA LEU A 249 -24.94 17.57 -16.60
C LEU A 249 -23.61 17.10 -17.22
N LYS A 250 -22.61 16.72 -16.41
CA LYS A 250 -21.35 16.16 -16.92
C LYS A 250 -21.49 14.73 -17.46
N ASN A 251 -22.45 13.95 -17.00
CA ASN A 251 -22.70 12.62 -17.57
C ASN A 251 -23.31 12.70 -18.98
N GLU A 252 -24.12 13.68 -19.29
CA GLU A 252 -24.66 13.86 -20.66
C GLU A 252 -23.58 14.34 -21.63
N SER A 253 -22.68 15.23 -21.22
CA SER A 253 -21.56 15.70 -22.08
C SER A 253 -20.51 14.59 -22.29
N CYS A 254 -20.26 13.72 -21.30
CA CYS A 254 -19.35 12.60 -21.45
C CYS A 254 -19.91 11.49 -22.36
N LEU A 255 -21.23 11.33 -22.41
CA LEU A 255 -21.91 10.39 -23.31
C LEU A 255 -21.88 10.86 -24.78
N ARG A 256 -21.85 12.17 -25.05
CA ARG A 256 -21.74 12.70 -26.42
C ARG A 256 -20.32 12.67 -26.99
N SER A 257 -19.30 12.83 -26.15
CA SER A 257 -17.88 12.73 -26.58
C SER A 257 -17.44 11.33 -26.96
N SER A 258 -18.11 10.29 -26.41
CA SER A 258 -17.76 8.88 -26.70
C SER A 258 -18.42 8.33 -27.98
N ARG A 259 -19.21 9.13 -28.72
CA ARG A 259 -19.80 8.73 -30.02
C ARG A 259 -18.97 9.16 -31.24
N LYS A 260 -17.81 9.77 -31.02
CA LYS A 260 -16.92 10.22 -32.11
C LYS A 260 -15.48 9.65 -32.01
N LEU A 261 -15.33 8.43 -31.53
CA LEU A 261 -14.11 7.61 -31.68
C LEU A 261 -14.50 6.16 -31.78
#